data_cc9b3c68355458aeb439f8589abbbb31
#
_entry.id   cc9b3c68355458aeb439f8589abbbb31
#
_cell.length_a   1.000
_cell.length_b   1.000
_cell.length_c   1.000
_cell.angle_alpha   90.00
_cell.angle_beta   90.00
_cell.angle_gamma   90.00
#
_symmetry.space_group_name_H-M   'P 1'
#
loop_
_entity.id
_entity.type
_entity.pdbx_description
1 polymer ?
#
loop_
_entity_poly.entity_id
_entity_poly.type
_entity_poly.pdbx_seq_one_letter_code
_entity_poly.pdbx_strand_id
1 'polypeptide(L)'
;MNNLEPAFEFWTEMAEAGRVNTLDITQANFESGEIAVGVVWSFQGIPYSKNIDQYNMTAVVPSDGSLQNGYASVINKYAPHPNAAALTREVMFSDEGQTYLALAGAIPTREDFEIAEEYADQVISKEEVANAVLISDADAYSAACETAKTRWEEEVAPLLVQ
;
A
#
# COMPACT_ATOMS: atom_id res chain seq x y z
N MET A 1 -7.71 -6.29 16.44
CA MET A 1 -7.39 -7.07 15.21
C MET A 1 -7.71 -8.57 15.38
N ASN A 2 -8.71 -8.94 16.16
CA ASN A 2 -8.89 -10.35 16.57
C ASN A 2 -10.04 -11.07 15.85
N ASN A 3 -10.64 -10.47 14.84
CA ASN A 3 -11.72 -11.12 14.10
C ASN A 3 -11.42 -11.09 12.60
N LEU A 4 -10.90 -12.19 12.08
CA LEU A 4 -10.63 -12.41 10.66
C LEU A 4 -11.84 -13.00 9.92
N GLU A 5 -12.88 -13.42 10.63
CA GLU A 5 -14.02 -14.14 10.05
C GLU A 5 -14.66 -13.38 8.86
N PRO A 6 -15.03 -12.08 8.99
CA PRO A 6 -15.70 -11.40 7.88
C PRO A 6 -14.83 -11.30 6.62
N ALA A 7 -13.50 -11.22 6.78
CA ALA A 7 -12.58 -11.19 5.65
C ALA A 7 -12.51 -12.56 4.96
N PHE A 8 -12.47 -13.65 5.74
CA PHE A 8 -12.41 -15.00 5.17
C PHE A 8 -13.74 -15.42 4.54
N GLU A 9 -14.87 -15.05 5.14
CA GLU A 9 -16.20 -15.21 4.51
C GLU A 9 -16.25 -14.53 3.14
N PHE A 10 -15.83 -13.26 3.07
CA PHE A 10 -15.79 -12.51 1.81
C PHE A 10 -14.86 -13.15 0.77
N TRP A 11 -13.63 -13.50 1.15
CA TRP A 11 -12.67 -14.07 0.19
C TRP A 11 -13.06 -15.47 -0.27
N THR A 12 -13.68 -16.28 0.60
CA THR A 12 -14.22 -17.58 0.22
C THR A 12 -15.33 -17.45 -0.80
N GLU A 13 -16.31 -16.54 -0.55
CA GLU A 13 -17.40 -16.26 -1.51
C GLU A 13 -16.86 -15.79 -2.86
N MET A 14 -15.88 -14.88 -2.86
CA MET A 14 -15.27 -14.38 -4.09
C MET A 14 -14.50 -15.46 -4.84
N ALA A 15 -13.79 -16.34 -4.13
CA ALA A 15 -13.06 -17.46 -4.72
C ALA A 15 -14.01 -18.49 -5.33
N GLU A 16 -15.07 -18.89 -4.63
CA GLU A 16 -16.10 -19.78 -5.13
C GLU A 16 -16.82 -19.23 -6.38
N ALA A 17 -16.99 -17.90 -6.43
CA ALA A 17 -17.55 -17.22 -7.58
C ALA A 17 -16.56 -17.07 -8.78
N GLY A 18 -15.31 -17.56 -8.65
CA GLY A 18 -14.27 -17.44 -9.68
C GLY A 18 -13.82 -16.00 -9.93
N ARG A 19 -13.90 -15.12 -8.93
CA ARG A 19 -13.58 -13.69 -9.04
C ARG A 19 -12.23 -13.31 -8.44
N VAL A 20 -11.49 -14.27 -7.93
CA VAL A 20 -10.14 -14.08 -7.40
C VAL A 20 -9.14 -14.75 -8.33
N ASN A 21 -8.08 -14.04 -8.69
CA ASN A 21 -6.95 -14.63 -9.39
C ASN A 21 -5.67 -14.48 -8.57
N THR A 22 -4.62 -15.20 -8.95
CA THR A 22 -3.32 -15.25 -8.27
C THR A 22 -2.23 -14.53 -9.03
N LEU A 23 -2.59 -13.71 -10.02
CA LEU A 23 -1.64 -12.93 -10.79
C LEU A 23 -0.97 -11.88 -9.92
N ASP A 24 0.31 -11.64 -10.16
CA ASP A 24 1.01 -10.54 -9.55
C ASP A 24 0.37 -9.21 -9.93
N ILE A 25 0.17 -8.33 -8.96
CA ILE A 25 -0.41 -7.01 -9.20
C ILE A 25 0.67 -6.11 -9.80
N THR A 26 0.71 -6.06 -11.12
CA THR A 26 1.64 -5.26 -11.91
C THR A 26 0.90 -4.32 -12.84
N GLN A 27 1.57 -3.24 -13.26
CA GLN A 27 1.02 -2.33 -14.27
C GLN A 27 0.63 -3.08 -15.54
N ALA A 28 1.46 -4.02 -15.99
CA ALA A 28 1.19 -4.80 -17.21
C ALA A 28 -0.09 -5.64 -17.13
N ASN A 29 -0.38 -6.24 -15.97
CA ASN A 29 -1.58 -7.06 -15.79
C ASN A 29 -2.86 -6.21 -15.70
N PHE A 30 -2.75 -4.95 -15.27
CA PHE A 30 -3.84 -3.99 -15.41
C PHE A 30 -4.02 -3.52 -16.86
N GLU A 31 -2.94 -3.20 -17.56
CA GLU A 31 -2.97 -2.76 -18.98
C GLU A 31 -3.53 -3.84 -19.92
N SER A 32 -3.24 -5.12 -19.63
CA SER A 32 -3.79 -6.24 -20.38
C SER A 32 -5.27 -6.53 -20.06
N GLY A 33 -5.80 -5.97 -18.98
CA GLY A 33 -7.15 -6.24 -18.49
C GLY A 33 -7.30 -7.58 -17.75
N GLU A 34 -6.19 -8.26 -17.45
CA GLU A 34 -6.21 -9.52 -16.67
C GLU A 34 -6.57 -9.25 -15.20
N ILE A 35 -6.26 -8.05 -14.69
CA ILE A 35 -6.66 -7.58 -13.36
C ILE A 35 -7.58 -6.37 -13.53
N ALA A 36 -8.81 -6.48 -13.04
CA ALA A 36 -9.76 -5.37 -13.05
C ALA A 36 -9.72 -4.56 -11.74
N VAL A 37 -9.45 -5.21 -10.61
CA VAL A 37 -9.35 -4.60 -9.28
C VAL A 37 -8.18 -5.23 -8.55
N GLY A 38 -7.35 -4.40 -7.91
CA GLY A 38 -6.23 -4.85 -7.09
C GLY A 38 -6.14 -4.08 -5.78
N VAL A 39 -5.78 -4.77 -4.70
CA VAL A 39 -5.48 -4.15 -3.42
C VAL A 39 -3.97 -3.98 -3.32
N VAL A 40 -3.51 -2.74 -3.33
CA VAL A 40 -2.09 -2.38 -3.37
C VAL A 40 -1.78 -1.27 -2.37
N TRP A 41 -0.51 -1.03 -2.15
CA TRP A 41 -0.09 0.18 -1.45
C TRP A 41 -0.31 1.42 -2.31
N SER A 42 -0.60 2.54 -1.69
CA SER A 42 -0.86 3.80 -2.39
C SER A 42 0.29 4.23 -3.31
N PHE A 43 1.53 4.01 -2.91
CA PHE A 43 2.71 4.30 -3.74
C PHE A 43 2.84 3.41 -4.99
N GLN A 44 2.06 2.33 -5.08
CA GLN A 44 1.92 1.52 -6.30
C GLN A 44 0.69 1.95 -7.09
N GLY A 45 -0.47 2.10 -6.42
CA GLY A 45 -1.74 2.42 -7.05
C GLY A 45 -1.77 3.80 -7.72
N ILE A 46 -1.20 4.83 -7.08
CA ILE A 46 -1.15 6.19 -7.63
C ILE A 46 -0.35 6.25 -8.95
N PRO A 47 0.88 5.73 -9.03
CA PRO A 47 1.57 5.67 -10.32
C PRO A 47 0.83 4.87 -11.38
N TYR A 48 0.20 3.74 -11.02
CA TYR A 48 -0.58 2.96 -11.98
C TYR A 48 -1.76 3.76 -12.54
N SER A 49 -2.51 4.46 -11.68
CA SER A 49 -3.62 5.30 -12.14
C SER A 49 -3.19 6.46 -13.05
N LYS A 50 -1.96 6.96 -12.90
CA LYS A 50 -1.41 8.02 -13.75
C LYS A 50 -0.85 7.51 -15.09
N ASN A 51 -0.38 6.25 -15.11
CA ASN A 51 0.31 5.69 -16.28
C ASN A 51 -0.59 4.85 -17.18
N ILE A 52 -1.76 4.42 -16.69
CA ILE A 52 -2.68 3.55 -17.43
C ILE A 52 -3.87 4.38 -17.93
N ASP A 53 -3.78 4.86 -19.16
CA ASP A 53 -4.82 5.68 -19.78
C ASP A 53 -6.03 4.88 -20.31
N GLN A 54 -5.85 3.56 -20.51
CA GLN A 54 -6.76 2.75 -21.31
C GLN A 54 -8.14 2.50 -20.69
N TYR A 55 -8.25 2.50 -19.35
CA TYR A 55 -9.45 2.02 -18.63
C TYR A 55 -10.01 3.02 -17.62
N ASN A 56 -9.59 4.29 -17.66
CA ASN A 56 -9.90 5.27 -16.61
C ASN A 56 -9.56 4.73 -15.21
N MET A 57 -8.40 4.09 -15.10
CA MET A 57 -7.96 3.50 -13.85
C MET A 57 -7.85 4.54 -12.75
N THR A 58 -8.38 4.23 -11.59
CA THR A 58 -8.37 5.14 -10.43
C THR A 58 -7.83 4.40 -9.21
N ALA A 59 -6.91 5.02 -8.50
CA ALA A 59 -6.51 4.58 -7.17
C ALA A 59 -7.41 5.26 -6.13
N VAL A 60 -7.97 4.47 -5.22
CA VAL A 60 -8.91 4.95 -4.21
C VAL A 60 -8.45 4.51 -2.83
N VAL A 61 -8.48 5.42 -1.86
CA VAL A 61 -8.36 5.06 -0.44
C VAL A 61 -9.77 4.74 0.07
N PRO A 62 -10.06 3.51 0.54
CA PRO A 62 -11.39 3.16 1.01
C PRO A 62 -11.81 4.00 2.22
N SER A 63 -13.03 4.52 2.21
CA SER A 63 -13.57 5.36 3.29
C SER A 63 -13.97 4.56 4.54
N ASP A 64 -14.23 3.28 4.38
CA ASP A 64 -14.64 2.33 5.43
C ASP A 64 -13.45 1.72 6.18
N GLY A 65 -12.25 1.86 5.65
CA GLY A 65 -11.01 1.48 6.32
C GLY A 65 -9.84 1.24 5.38
N SER A 66 -8.68 1.63 5.83
CA SER A 66 -7.40 1.33 5.18
C SER A 66 -6.32 1.06 6.23
N LEU A 67 -5.22 0.45 5.80
CA LEU A 67 -4.07 0.20 6.67
C LEU A 67 -2.99 1.23 6.36
N GLN A 68 -2.52 1.90 7.41
CA GLN A 68 -1.35 2.77 7.32
C GLN A 68 -0.14 2.05 7.93
N ASN A 69 0.93 1.97 7.18
CA ASN A 69 2.22 1.46 7.65
C ASN A 69 3.35 2.38 7.17
N GLY A 70 4.51 2.28 7.81
CA GLY A 70 5.69 3.08 7.51
C GLY A 70 6.90 2.22 7.17
N TYR A 71 7.79 2.80 6.40
CA TYR A 71 9.12 2.25 6.15
C TYR A 71 10.15 3.01 6.96
N ALA A 72 11.11 2.29 7.54
CA ALA A 72 12.22 2.89 8.28
C ALA A 72 13.44 3.08 7.37
N SER A 73 14.00 4.27 7.37
CA SER A 73 15.32 4.51 6.78
C SER A 73 16.40 4.18 7.80
N VAL A 74 17.28 3.24 7.47
CA VAL A 74 18.35 2.77 8.37
C VAL A 74 19.71 2.97 7.70
N ILE A 75 20.64 3.59 8.42
CA ILE A 75 22.04 3.65 7.97
C ILE A 75 22.79 2.43 8.52
N ASN A 76 23.32 1.60 7.63
CA ASN A 76 24.06 0.42 8.02
C ASN A 76 25.33 0.82 8.79
N LYS A 77 25.59 0.19 9.93
CA LYS A 77 26.78 0.41 10.75
C LYS A 77 28.10 0.24 9.98
N TYR A 78 28.08 -0.63 8.97
CA TYR A 78 29.24 -0.96 8.13
C TYR A 78 29.14 -0.31 6.74
N ALA A 79 28.37 0.76 6.60
CA ALA A 79 28.27 1.48 5.34
C ALA A 79 29.64 1.96 4.87
N PRO A 80 30.05 1.71 3.63
CA PRO A 80 31.34 2.17 3.10
C PRO A 80 31.41 3.71 3.00
N HIS A 81 30.25 4.37 2.90
CA HIS A 81 30.12 5.81 2.79
C HIS A 81 29.05 6.35 3.76
N PRO A 82 29.27 6.32 5.08
CA PRO A 82 28.24 6.65 6.06
C PRO A 82 27.78 8.12 5.97
N ASN A 83 28.65 9.05 5.63
CA ASN A 83 28.31 10.46 5.47
C ASN A 83 27.41 10.69 4.23
N ALA A 84 27.66 9.96 3.14
CA ALA A 84 26.79 10.02 1.96
C ALA A 84 25.40 9.44 2.27
N ALA A 85 25.34 8.33 2.99
CA ALA A 85 24.10 7.74 3.45
C ALA A 85 23.31 8.69 4.36
N ALA A 86 24.00 9.39 5.28
CA ALA A 86 23.39 10.41 6.11
C ALA A 86 22.83 11.59 5.27
N LEU A 87 23.61 12.08 4.32
CA LEU A 87 23.18 13.16 3.41
C LEU A 87 21.97 12.74 2.57
N THR A 88 21.96 11.52 2.02
CA THR A 88 20.78 10.99 1.30
C THR A 88 19.54 11.02 2.19
N ARG A 89 19.69 10.65 3.44
CA ARG A 89 18.59 10.67 4.41
C ARG A 89 18.09 12.08 4.69
N GLU A 90 18.99 13.06 4.85
CA GLU A 90 18.60 14.46 4.99
C GLU A 90 17.81 14.96 3.76
N VAL A 91 18.22 14.59 2.54
CA VAL A 91 17.49 14.92 1.32
C VAL A 91 16.10 14.28 1.30
N MET A 92 15.97 13.02 1.69
CA MET A 92 14.66 12.35 1.79
C MET A 92 13.70 13.05 2.75
N PHE A 93 14.22 13.63 3.83
CA PHE A 93 13.43 14.35 4.83
C PHE A 93 13.38 15.88 4.60
N SER A 94 13.98 16.39 3.53
CA SER A 94 13.80 17.78 3.12
C SER A 94 12.39 18.03 2.57
N ASP A 95 11.98 19.28 2.43
CA ASP A 95 10.69 19.62 1.85
C ASP A 95 10.57 19.11 0.40
N GLU A 96 11.64 19.20 -0.36
CA GLU A 96 11.70 18.66 -1.72
C GLU A 96 11.56 17.12 -1.72
N GLY A 97 12.29 16.42 -0.84
CA GLY A 97 12.20 14.97 -0.71
C GLY A 97 10.80 14.50 -0.28
N GLN A 98 10.18 15.18 0.68
CA GLN A 98 8.82 14.87 1.12
C GLN A 98 7.78 15.17 0.02
N THR A 99 7.98 16.20 -0.79
CA THR A 99 7.15 16.50 -1.96
C THR A 99 7.24 15.37 -2.99
N TYR A 100 8.43 14.92 -3.34
CA TYR A 100 8.60 13.79 -4.27
C TYR A 100 7.96 12.49 -3.75
N LEU A 101 8.11 12.19 -2.47
CA LEU A 101 7.48 11.03 -1.86
C LEU A 101 5.95 11.13 -1.90
N ALA A 102 5.38 12.29 -1.62
CA ALA A 102 3.95 12.52 -1.70
C ALA A 102 3.42 12.35 -3.13
N LEU A 103 4.09 12.92 -4.13
CA LEU A 103 3.72 12.78 -5.54
C LEU A 103 3.83 11.34 -6.05
N ALA A 104 4.69 10.54 -5.42
CA ALA A 104 4.80 9.09 -5.67
C ALA A 104 3.75 8.26 -4.90
N GLY A 105 2.82 8.89 -4.18
CA GLY A 105 1.73 8.23 -3.47
C GLY A 105 2.06 7.79 -2.03
N ALA A 106 3.20 8.23 -1.47
CA ALA A 106 3.48 8.05 -0.05
C ALA A 106 2.87 9.19 0.78
N ILE A 107 2.62 8.92 2.06
CA ILE A 107 2.18 9.96 2.99
C ILE A 107 3.44 10.55 3.66
N PRO A 108 3.65 11.88 3.59
CA PRO A 108 4.76 12.53 4.27
C PRO A 108 4.77 12.23 5.77
N THR A 109 5.95 11.95 6.31
CA THR A 109 6.12 11.57 7.72
C THR A 109 6.45 12.74 8.64
N ARG A 110 6.84 13.88 8.08
CA ARG A 110 7.14 15.09 8.84
C ARG A 110 5.85 15.82 9.20
N GLU A 111 5.64 16.09 10.49
CA GLU A 111 4.47 16.80 11.00
C GLU A 111 4.45 18.28 10.62
N ASP A 112 5.64 18.88 10.44
CA ASP A 112 5.86 20.29 10.09
C ASP A 112 5.92 20.53 8.57
N PHE A 113 5.67 19.50 7.76
CA PHE A 113 5.66 19.59 6.31
C PHE A 113 4.23 19.73 5.78
N GLU A 114 4.04 20.71 4.89
CA GLU A 114 2.80 20.88 4.14
C GLU A 114 3.12 20.85 2.64
N ILE A 115 2.30 20.11 1.89
CA ILE A 115 2.42 20.05 0.44
C ILE A 115 2.00 21.41 -0.16
N ALA A 116 2.73 21.87 -1.17
CA ALA A 116 2.37 23.10 -1.87
C ALA A 116 1.02 22.96 -2.58
N GLU A 117 0.23 24.04 -2.60
CA GLU A 117 -1.13 24.07 -3.14
C GLU A 117 -1.20 23.56 -4.61
N GLU A 118 -0.16 23.82 -5.40
CA GLU A 118 -0.05 23.36 -6.78
C GLU A 118 -0.01 21.82 -6.95
N TYR A 119 0.31 21.09 -5.87
CA TYR A 119 0.36 19.62 -5.83
C TYR A 119 -0.79 18.98 -5.05
N ALA A 120 -1.65 19.77 -4.42
CA ALA A 120 -2.69 19.27 -3.51
C ALA A 120 -3.60 18.22 -4.17
N ASP A 121 -3.98 18.42 -5.42
CA ASP A 121 -4.84 17.49 -6.18
C ASP A 121 -4.11 16.25 -6.72
N GLN A 122 -2.80 16.15 -6.50
CA GLN A 122 -1.97 15.07 -7.02
C GLN A 122 -1.49 14.08 -5.95
N VAL A 123 -1.78 14.37 -4.70
CA VAL A 123 -1.33 13.60 -3.53
C VAL A 123 -2.53 13.11 -2.72
N ILE A 124 -2.29 12.11 -1.88
CA ILE A 124 -3.30 11.66 -0.92
C ILE A 124 -3.44 12.70 0.19
N SER A 125 -4.64 13.18 0.39
CA SER A 125 -4.95 14.16 1.44
C SER A 125 -4.97 13.51 2.83
N LYS A 126 -4.81 14.33 3.87
CA LYS A 126 -4.93 13.88 5.26
C LYS A 126 -6.34 13.40 5.59
N GLU A 127 -7.34 13.97 4.93
CA GLU A 127 -8.76 13.62 5.07
C GLU A 127 -9.04 12.21 4.52
N GLU A 128 -8.45 11.83 3.39
CA GLU A 128 -8.63 10.51 2.80
C GLU A 128 -8.08 9.39 3.69
N VAL A 129 -7.05 9.67 4.47
CA VAL A 129 -6.43 8.68 5.39
C VAL A 129 -6.86 8.84 6.84
N ALA A 130 -7.82 9.71 7.14
CA ALA A 130 -8.25 9.98 8.52
C ALA A 130 -8.75 8.73 9.26
N ASN A 131 -9.31 7.76 8.52
CA ASN A 131 -9.78 6.48 9.05
C ASN A 131 -8.76 5.34 8.90
N ALA A 132 -7.54 5.63 8.47
CA ALA A 132 -6.51 4.61 8.33
C ALA A 132 -6.05 4.08 9.68
N VAL A 133 -5.96 2.77 9.79
CA VAL A 133 -5.52 2.09 11.03
C VAL A 133 -4.00 1.97 11.00
N LEU A 134 -3.36 2.58 11.99
CA LEU A 134 -1.92 2.44 12.21
C LEU A 134 -1.64 1.17 13.04
N ILE A 135 -0.64 0.40 12.63
CA ILE A 135 -0.19 -0.77 13.39
C ILE A 135 0.53 -0.28 14.65
N SER A 136 -0.13 -0.46 15.81
CA SER A 136 0.40 -0.04 17.11
C SER A 136 1.05 -1.17 17.91
N ASP A 137 0.75 -2.43 17.56
CA ASP A 137 1.28 -3.65 18.19
C ASP A 137 1.83 -4.56 17.08
N ALA A 138 3.15 -4.54 16.90
CA ALA A 138 3.84 -5.29 15.85
C ALA A 138 3.78 -6.81 16.09
N ASP A 139 3.81 -7.26 17.35
CA ASP A 139 3.78 -8.68 17.68
C ASP A 139 2.39 -9.26 17.43
N ALA A 140 1.33 -8.55 17.87
CA ALA A 140 -0.04 -8.95 17.60
C ALA A 140 -0.35 -8.92 16.09
N TYR A 141 0.17 -7.94 15.35
CA TYR A 141 0.03 -7.87 13.90
C TYR A 141 0.73 -9.06 13.21
N SER A 142 1.97 -9.36 13.59
CA SER A 142 2.73 -10.49 13.05
C SER A 142 2.01 -11.82 13.28
N ALA A 143 1.51 -12.06 14.51
CA ALA A 143 0.74 -13.25 14.82
C ALA A 143 -0.56 -13.36 14.00
N ALA A 144 -1.25 -12.22 13.77
CA ALA A 144 -2.45 -12.21 12.95
C ALA A 144 -2.13 -12.50 11.47
N CYS A 145 -0.99 -12.01 10.94
CA CYS A 145 -0.54 -12.31 9.59
C CYS A 145 -0.24 -13.80 9.40
N GLU A 146 0.44 -14.44 10.34
CA GLU A 146 0.71 -15.89 10.27
C GLU A 146 -0.59 -16.70 10.31
N THR A 147 -1.53 -16.32 11.17
CA THR A 147 -2.86 -16.96 11.22
C THR A 147 -3.61 -16.77 9.90
N ALA A 148 -3.62 -15.55 9.36
CA ALA A 148 -4.28 -15.25 8.09
C ALA A 148 -3.67 -16.05 6.94
N LYS A 149 -2.33 -16.16 6.89
CA LYS A 149 -1.63 -16.95 5.88
C LYS A 149 -2.03 -18.43 5.93
N THR A 150 -2.01 -19.04 7.10
CA THR A 150 -2.39 -20.45 7.28
C THR A 150 -3.83 -20.68 6.84
N ARG A 151 -4.75 -19.84 7.29
CA ARG A 151 -6.17 -19.93 6.90
C ARG A 151 -6.37 -19.73 5.41
N TRP A 152 -5.66 -18.80 4.79
CA TRP A 152 -5.71 -18.59 3.34
C TRP A 152 -5.32 -19.87 2.58
N GLU A 153 -4.21 -20.50 2.98
CA GLU A 153 -3.71 -21.73 2.39
C GLU A 153 -4.69 -22.91 2.56
N GLU A 154 -5.43 -22.95 3.65
CA GLU A 154 -6.36 -24.04 3.98
C GLU A 154 -7.78 -23.79 3.45
N GLU A 155 -8.29 -22.57 3.51
CA GLU A 155 -9.70 -22.25 3.29
C GLU A 155 -9.98 -21.61 1.92
N VAL A 156 -9.10 -20.75 1.41
CA VAL A 156 -9.33 -19.95 0.19
C VAL A 156 -8.53 -20.47 -1.00
N ALA A 157 -7.25 -20.70 -0.83
CA ALA A 157 -6.37 -21.11 -1.94
C ALA A 157 -6.85 -22.38 -2.68
N PRO A 158 -7.43 -23.41 -2.01
CA PRO A 158 -7.96 -24.59 -2.72
C PRO A 158 -9.16 -24.30 -3.61
N LEU A 159 -9.85 -23.18 -3.41
CA LEU A 159 -11.02 -22.76 -4.19
C LEU A 159 -10.62 -21.96 -5.46
N LEU A 160 -9.38 -21.49 -5.53
CA LEU A 160 -8.90 -20.74 -6.67
C LEU A 160 -8.72 -21.68 -7.86
N VAL A 161 -9.45 -21.41 -8.92
CA VAL A 161 -9.34 -22.19 -10.17
C VAL A 161 -7.97 -21.90 -10.78
N GLN A 162 -7.21 -22.95 -11.04
CA GLN A 162 -5.95 -22.89 -11.79
C GLN A 162 -6.18 -22.65 -13.26
#